data_2297917898d7b1b0576daf52e2ea271a
#
_entry.id   2297917898d7b1b0576daf52e2ea271a
#
_cell.length_a   1.000
_cell.length_b   1.000
_cell.length_c   1.000
_cell.angle_alpha   90.00
_cell.angle_beta   90.00
_cell.angle_gamma   90.00
#
_symmetry.space_group_name_H-M   'P 1'
#
loop_
_entity.id
_entity.type
_entity.pdbx_description
1 polymer ?
#
loop_
_entity_poly.entity_id
_entity_poly.type
_entity_poly.pdbx_seq_one_letter_code
_entity_poly.pdbx_strand_id
1 'polypeptide(L)'
;MNYPTFLKHIDELIEKSDKEKLTAFIHEIAQLLSEDWRERFLSVLEECCAPSEVGSEMKCDGLPETIDRMLDKLDEINAGERELGSRYNPEWESWNDDEWDEEYFFSDPNGILNDLNRTVDLIHASIDREEYRKGYELALQLSELIVCVDGDYDGGMMNIEELIRYSLVDGTNEALLKECVYLAFMGSDDRRRAEAMLEIMDNLHGCISNLEEILEMSDGKTDVQSFLPSWIEALAVRNDWKIDDYLEEAVSMLADGALALDFASRYALTHPIIYSSILHHGLRVTDEEMTEIGLKAIDEVTGDTKVRKDICLYTARYALKCEKQETAENCWLEAFRTDSSVTNYLRLRLLAKDWVRYAETVKNINMTGNKPGSTTYSIIRFLDTDFDDLMYGIVRNDDGTNSSSSGSDCVPFFLLLLSSEVEGMGMEAMLKRAVSESSFRTSEYILGTGIEDKRPDAAVFSECFNKWKMDITLDEEVCTRWIKNIDIWLQHYVQVAMDNSDRSSYGLYAQYIAALGEVEEARGKKGAKQQLMADYRTQYWRHRSFVDELVKYGYRK
;
A
#
# COMPACT_ATOMS: atom_id res chain seq x y z
N MET A 1 26.15 -3.73 20.81
CA MET A 1 24.78 -4.30 20.81
C MET A 1 23.90 -3.12 21.16
N ASN A 2 22.97 -2.74 20.30
CA ASN A 2 22.07 -1.63 20.61
C ASN A 2 21.08 -2.01 21.72
N TYR A 3 20.50 -1.02 22.37
CA TYR A 3 19.67 -1.21 23.56
C TYR A 3 18.45 -2.13 23.33
N PRO A 4 17.66 -2.01 22.21
CA PRO A 4 16.55 -2.91 21.93
C PRO A 4 16.97 -4.37 21.76
N THR A 5 18.09 -4.62 21.09
CA THR A 5 18.65 -5.98 20.95
C THR A 5 19.15 -6.52 22.30
N PHE A 6 19.63 -5.63 23.17
CA PHE A 6 20.06 -5.96 24.52
C PHE A 6 18.86 -6.33 25.40
N LEU A 7 17.78 -5.52 25.42
CA LEU A 7 16.54 -5.81 26.15
C LEU A 7 15.90 -7.12 25.67
N LYS A 8 15.72 -7.29 24.38
CA LYS A 8 15.19 -8.54 23.82
C LYS A 8 15.98 -9.77 24.26
N HIS A 9 17.30 -9.63 24.38
CA HIS A 9 18.15 -10.72 24.87
C HIS A 9 17.98 -10.97 26.37
N ILE A 10 17.75 -9.89 27.15
CA ILE A 10 17.41 -9.98 28.58
C ILE A 10 16.07 -10.68 28.73
N ASP A 11 15.03 -10.29 28.01
CA ASP A 11 13.71 -10.90 28.07
C ASP A 11 13.75 -12.41 27.75
N GLU A 12 14.47 -12.79 26.69
CA GLU A 12 14.70 -14.20 26.35
C GLU A 12 15.44 -15.00 27.45
N LEU A 13 16.31 -14.34 28.24
CA LEU A 13 17.02 -14.96 29.36
C LEU A 13 16.13 -15.03 30.61
N ILE A 14 15.33 -14.01 30.86
CA ILE A 14 14.36 -13.98 31.98
C ILE A 14 13.33 -15.10 31.81
N GLU A 15 12.74 -15.25 30.62
CA GLU A 15 11.76 -16.31 30.33
C GLU A 15 12.33 -17.74 30.53
N LYS A 16 13.64 -17.92 30.33
CA LYS A 16 14.34 -19.21 30.50
C LYS A 16 14.90 -19.43 31.89
N SER A 17 14.82 -18.43 32.78
CA SER A 17 15.42 -18.44 34.11
C SER A 17 14.40 -18.77 35.18
N ASP A 18 14.82 -19.51 36.20
CA ASP A 18 14.03 -19.74 37.41
C ASP A 18 14.34 -18.63 38.45
N LYS A 19 13.50 -18.51 39.46
CA LYS A 19 13.62 -17.51 40.50
C LYS A 19 14.97 -17.55 41.23
N GLU A 20 15.58 -18.73 41.39
CA GLU A 20 16.85 -18.87 42.07
C GLU A 20 18.00 -18.26 41.25
N LYS A 21 17.98 -18.46 39.93
CA LYS A 21 18.95 -17.86 39.00
C LYS A 21 18.81 -16.35 38.90
N LEU A 22 17.59 -15.82 38.83
CA LEU A 22 17.34 -14.38 38.82
C LEU A 22 17.81 -13.74 40.14
N THR A 23 17.56 -14.38 41.29
CA THR A 23 18.02 -13.90 42.58
C THR A 23 19.57 -13.87 42.64
N ALA A 24 20.24 -14.91 42.16
CA ALA A 24 21.69 -14.96 42.09
C ALA A 24 22.27 -13.85 41.20
N PHE A 25 21.65 -13.61 40.04
CA PHE A 25 22.00 -12.54 39.12
C PHE A 25 21.87 -11.14 39.76
N ILE A 26 20.76 -10.87 40.44
CA ILE A 26 20.52 -9.59 41.15
C ILE A 26 21.60 -9.38 42.21
N HIS A 27 21.99 -10.43 42.96
CA HIS A 27 23.06 -10.35 43.94
C HIS A 27 24.44 -10.08 43.31
N GLU A 28 24.75 -10.67 42.15
CA GLU A 28 25.98 -10.37 41.41
C GLU A 28 26.03 -8.93 40.92
N ILE A 29 24.92 -8.43 40.33
CA ILE A 29 24.82 -7.02 39.90
C ILE A 29 25.02 -6.10 41.11
N ALA A 30 24.34 -6.35 42.23
CA ALA A 30 24.49 -5.55 43.44
C ALA A 30 25.93 -5.45 43.97
N GLN A 31 26.74 -6.51 43.77
CA GLN A 31 28.17 -6.51 44.14
C GLN A 31 29.02 -5.66 43.19
N LEU A 32 28.64 -5.52 41.93
CA LEU A 32 29.35 -4.75 40.92
C LEU A 32 29.07 -3.24 40.97
N LEU A 33 28.00 -2.82 41.67
CA LEU A 33 27.60 -1.42 41.73
C LEU A 33 28.53 -0.57 42.60
N SER A 34 28.89 0.62 42.09
CA SER A 34 29.57 1.66 42.88
C SER A 34 28.65 2.19 44.00
N GLU A 35 29.24 2.84 45.00
CA GLU A 35 28.47 3.39 46.16
C GLU A 35 27.33 4.31 45.69
N ASP A 36 27.59 5.14 44.71
CA ASP A 36 26.63 6.13 44.20
C ASP A 36 25.40 5.48 43.49
N TRP A 37 25.54 4.26 42.97
CA TRP A 37 24.45 3.55 42.29
C TRP A 37 23.68 2.59 43.20
N ARG A 38 24.12 2.32 44.39
CA ARG A 38 23.49 1.34 45.28
C ARG A 38 22.13 1.80 45.80
N GLU A 39 21.98 3.10 46.15
CA GLU A 39 20.72 3.67 46.62
C GLU A 39 19.70 3.64 45.48
N ARG A 40 20.11 4.03 44.27
CA ARG A 40 19.22 4.02 43.10
C ARG A 40 18.81 2.60 42.70
N PHE A 41 19.71 1.65 42.76
CA PHE A 41 19.42 0.24 42.49
C PHE A 41 18.41 -0.34 43.50
N LEU A 42 18.57 0.00 44.78
CA LEU A 42 17.62 -0.40 45.80
C LEU A 42 16.24 0.22 45.59
N SER A 43 16.16 1.49 45.26
CA SER A 43 14.90 2.17 44.92
C SER A 43 14.16 1.50 43.78
N VAL A 44 14.85 1.24 42.66
CA VAL A 44 14.25 0.54 41.50
C VAL A 44 13.86 -0.91 41.85
N LEU A 45 14.67 -1.61 42.62
CA LEU A 45 14.34 -2.97 43.07
C LEU A 45 13.15 -3.00 44.04
N GLU A 46 13.04 -2.01 44.95
CA GLU A 46 11.89 -1.86 45.82
C GLU A 46 10.62 -1.51 45.05
N GLU A 47 10.69 -0.66 44.04
CA GLU A 47 9.59 -0.39 43.10
C GLU A 47 9.14 -1.64 42.35
N CYS A 48 10.09 -2.38 41.75
CA CYS A 48 9.78 -3.62 41.03
C CYS A 48 9.26 -4.75 41.95
N CYS A 49 9.66 -4.75 43.22
CA CYS A 49 9.25 -5.76 44.20
C CYS A 49 8.06 -5.30 45.09
N ALA A 50 7.67 -4.03 44.99
CA ALA A 50 6.43 -3.58 45.62
C ALA A 50 5.30 -4.45 45.10
N PRO A 51 4.44 -5.05 45.95
CA PRO A 51 3.27 -5.76 45.46
C PRO A 51 2.51 -4.77 44.59
N SER A 52 2.26 -5.15 43.33
CA SER A 52 1.51 -4.30 42.42
C SER A 52 0.23 -3.86 43.14
N GLU A 53 0.16 -2.58 43.56
CA GLU A 53 -0.96 -2.04 44.32
C GLU A 53 -2.28 -2.24 43.58
N VAL A 54 -2.23 -2.39 42.23
CA VAL A 54 -3.36 -2.74 41.40
C VAL A 54 -4.09 -4.00 41.92
N GLY A 55 -3.38 -5.01 42.40
CA GLY A 55 -4.01 -6.22 42.94
C GLY A 55 -4.56 -6.06 44.38
N SER A 56 -4.04 -5.11 45.17
CA SER A 56 -4.47 -4.90 46.56
C SER A 56 -5.55 -3.80 46.72
N GLU A 57 -5.47 -2.71 45.95
CA GLU A 57 -6.50 -1.68 45.89
C GLU A 57 -7.78 -2.15 45.20
N MET A 58 -7.67 -2.99 44.14
CA MET A 58 -8.84 -3.61 43.50
C MET A 58 -9.62 -4.60 44.39
N LYS A 59 -9.08 -4.97 45.55
CA LYS A 59 -9.80 -5.80 46.53
C LYS A 59 -10.60 -4.99 47.57
N CYS A 60 -10.30 -3.71 47.70
CA CYS A 60 -10.96 -2.83 48.70
C CYS A 60 -11.98 -1.88 48.08
N ASP A 61 -11.68 -1.35 46.87
CA ASP A 61 -12.57 -0.45 46.14
C ASP A 61 -13.01 -1.13 44.85
N GLY A 62 -14.24 -0.86 44.37
CA GLY A 62 -14.69 -1.33 43.05
C GLY A 62 -13.85 -0.73 41.91
N LEU A 63 -13.86 -1.38 40.74
CA LEU A 63 -13.17 -0.83 39.56
C LEU A 63 -13.66 0.59 39.21
N PRO A 64 -14.98 0.91 39.24
CA PRO A 64 -15.46 2.26 38.97
C PRO A 64 -14.85 3.33 39.85
N GLU A 65 -14.75 3.11 41.20
CA GLU A 65 -14.17 4.05 42.15
C GLU A 65 -12.66 4.25 41.93
N THR A 66 -11.98 3.22 41.43
CA THR A 66 -10.55 3.32 41.06
C THR A 66 -10.37 4.14 39.80
N ILE A 67 -11.25 3.97 38.80
CA ILE A 67 -11.27 4.79 37.59
C ILE A 67 -11.55 6.26 37.94
N ASP A 68 -12.56 6.55 38.78
CA ASP A 68 -12.87 7.93 39.14
C ASP A 68 -11.66 8.65 39.75
N ARG A 69 -10.92 7.98 40.65
CA ARG A 69 -9.67 8.55 41.20
C ARG A 69 -8.57 8.73 40.17
N MET A 70 -8.52 7.88 39.12
CA MET A 70 -7.54 8.03 38.07
C MET A 70 -7.91 9.19 37.14
N LEU A 71 -9.20 9.40 36.84
CA LEU A 71 -9.67 10.56 36.09
C LEU A 71 -9.24 11.87 36.78
N ASP A 72 -9.42 11.99 38.13
CA ASP A 72 -8.95 13.15 38.88
C ASP A 72 -7.43 13.39 38.69
N LYS A 73 -6.62 12.32 38.70
CA LYS A 73 -5.16 12.41 38.48
C LYS A 73 -4.79 12.84 37.06
N LEU A 74 -5.52 12.34 36.05
CA LEU A 74 -5.31 12.76 34.66
C LEU A 74 -5.68 14.24 34.49
N ASP A 75 -6.69 14.75 35.20
CA ASP A 75 -7.02 16.16 35.19
C ASP A 75 -5.89 17.02 35.79
N GLU A 76 -5.25 16.58 36.89
CA GLU A 76 -4.07 17.26 37.48
C GLU A 76 -2.90 17.31 36.48
N ILE A 77 -2.64 16.21 35.78
CA ILE A 77 -1.58 16.14 34.77
C ILE A 77 -1.90 17.07 33.59
N ASN A 78 -3.13 17.03 33.10
CA ASN A 78 -3.58 17.85 31.98
C ASN A 78 -3.61 19.35 32.31
N ALA A 79 -3.84 19.70 33.57
CA ALA A 79 -3.75 21.07 34.07
C ALA A 79 -2.30 21.58 34.19
N GLY A 80 -1.30 20.74 33.99
CA GLY A 80 0.11 21.09 34.15
C GLY A 80 0.54 21.25 35.61
N GLU A 81 -0.22 20.69 36.58
CA GLU A 81 0.16 20.70 37.99
C GLU A 81 1.31 19.71 38.27
N ARG A 82 1.50 18.78 37.38
CA ARG A 82 2.57 17.75 37.38
C ARG A 82 3.24 17.73 36.01
N GLU A 83 4.57 17.66 36.00
CA GLU A 83 5.38 17.71 34.79
C GLU A 83 6.49 16.66 34.81
N LEU A 84 6.92 16.22 33.62
CA LEU A 84 8.13 15.42 33.42
C LEU A 84 9.33 16.34 33.29
N GLY A 85 10.51 15.89 33.72
CA GLY A 85 11.76 16.54 33.42
C GLY A 85 12.43 15.89 32.21
N SER A 86 13.10 16.70 31.40
CA SER A 86 13.88 16.19 30.26
C SER A 86 15.29 16.74 30.22
N ARG A 87 16.20 15.97 29.68
CA ARG A 87 17.58 16.37 29.44
C ARG A 87 18.07 15.76 28.13
N TYR A 88 18.67 16.57 27.27
CA TYR A 88 19.27 16.12 26.02
C TYR A 88 20.37 15.08 26.26
N ASN A 89 20.38 14.01 25.46
CA ASN A 89 21.41 12.99 25.47
C ASN A 89 22.59 13.44 24.59
N PRO A 90 23.74 13.84 25.14
CA PRO A 90 24.89 14.32 24.35
C PRO A 90 25.60 13.21 23.57
N GLU A 91 25.30 11.95 23.83
CA GLU A 91 25.86 10.78 23.14
C GLU A 91 24.99 10.34 21.97
N TRP A 92 23.81 10.97 21.78
CA TRP A 92 22.94 10.66 20.65
C TRP A 92 23.55 11.12 19.32
N GLU A 93 23.65 10.19 18.37
CA GLU A 93 24.16 10.46 17.03
C GLU A 93 22.99 10.53 16.04
N SER A 94 22.74 11.69 15.44
CA SER A 94 21.62 12.01 14.52
C SER A 94 21.58 11.22 13.19
N TRP A 95 22.34 10.14 13.09
CA TRP A 95 22.44 9.29 11.90
C TRP A 95 21.52 8.05 11.94
N ASN A 96 20.91 7.77 13.09
CA ASN A 96 19.96 6.67 13.30
C ASN A 96 18.55 7.24 13.44
N ASP A 97 17.83 7.35 12.32
CA ASP A 97 16.44 7.84 12.29
C ASP A 97 15.45 6.94 13.06
N ASP A 98 15.87 5.75 13.52
CA ASP A 98 15.01 4.76 14.17
C ASP A 98 15.15 4.71 15.72
N GLU A 99 16.00 5.54 16.34
CA GLU A 99 16.29 5.51 17.79
C GLU A 99 15.90 6.84 18.47
N TRP A 100 14.63 7.21 18.38
CA TRP A 100 14.09 8.43 19.00
C TRP A 100 14.15 8.41 20.54
N ASP A 101 14.04 7.22 21.14
CA ASP A 101 14.04 6.99 22.60
C ASP A 101 15.40 7.34 23.25
N GLU A 102 16.48 7.45 22.48
CA GLU A 102 17.81 7.77 22.97
C GLU A 102 18.17 9.27 22.89
N GLU A 103 17.33 10.09 22.25
CA GLU A 103 17.61 11.53 22.08
C GLU A 103 17.52 12.31 23.38
N TYR A 104 16.62 11.92 24.30
CA TYR A 104 16.40 12.59 25.57
C TYR A 104 16.37 11.59 26.73
N PHE A 105 16.90 12.02 27.87
CA PHE A 105 16.68 11.35 29.15
C PHE A 105 15.52 12.02 29.87
N PHE A 106 14.49 11.25 30.21
CA PHE A 106 13.34 11.73 30.94
C PHE A 106 13.43 11.37 32.42
N SER A 107 12.89 12.20 33.29
CA SER A 107 12.75 11.99 34.73
C SER A 107 11.34 12.25 35.18
N ASP A 108 10.84 11.44 36.08
CA ASP A 108 9.46 11.53 36.61
C ASP A 108 9.46 11.75 38.13
N PRO A 109 9.74 12.98 38.60
CA PRO A 109 9.74 13.27 40.01
C PRO A 109 8.33 13.25 40.64
N ASN A 110 7.28 13.30 39.81
CA ASN A 110 5.89 13.42 40.22
C ASN A 110 5.09 12.12 40.08
N GLY A 111 5.71 11.02 39.59
CA GLY A 111 5.07 9.71 39.42
C GLY A 111 4.00 9.67 38.33
N ILE A 112 4.12 10.51 37.31
CA ILE A 112 3.18 10.58 36.16
C ILE A 112 3.19 9.27 35.39
N LEU A 113 4.38 8.74 35.09
CA LEU A 113 4.52 7.53 34.25
C LEU A 113 3.90 6.30 34.90
N ASN A 114 4.00 6.20 36.26
CA ASN A 114 3.32 5.14 37.00
C ASN A 114 1.79 5.29 36.94
N ASP A 115 1.26 6.51 37.05
CA ASP A 115 -0.18 6.75 36.91
C ASP A 115 -0.67 6.47 35.47
N LEU A 116 0.13 6.78 34.43
CA LEU A 116 -0.23 6.50 33.04
C LEU A 116 -0.20 5.00 32.73
N ASN A 117 0.82 4.26 33.17
CA ASN A 117 0.86 2.81 33.02
C ASN A 117 -0.33 2.16 33.74
N ARG A 118 -0.66 2.64 34.93
CA ARG A 118 -1.85 2.19 35.66
C ARG A 118 -3.16 2.54 34.91
N THR A 119 -3.21 3.66 34.21
CA THR A 119 -4.36 4.02 33.37
C THR A 119 -4.55 3.03 32.23
N VAL A 120 -3.47 2.64 31.55
CA VAL A 120 -3.50 1.61 30.50
C VAL A 120 -3.99 0.27 31.06
N ASP A 121 -3.49 -0.14 32.25
CA ASP A 121 -3.96 -1.35 32.93
C ASP A 121 -5.45 -1.30 33.27
N LEU A 122 -5.96 -0.12 33.69
CA LEU A 122 -7.38 0.08 33.98
C LEU A 122 -8.27 0.06 32.74
N ILE A 123 -7.78 0.55 31.60
CA ILE A 123 -8.44 0.41 30.28
C ILE A 123 -8.63 -1.07 29.97
N HIS A 124 -7.55 -1.85 30.03
CA HIS A 124 -7.59 -3.29 29.83
C HIS A 124 -8.54 -4.00 30.82
N ALA A 125 -8.45 -3.69 32.12
CA ALA A 125 -9.31 -4.24 33.14
C ALA A 125 -10.80 -3.88 32.94
N SER A 126 -11.09 -2.72 32.34
CA SER A 126 -12.45 -2.29 32.02
C SER A 126 -13.09 -3.15 30.94
N ILE A 127 -12.30 -3.60 29.96
CA ILE A 127 -12.72 -4.55 28.93
C ILE A 127 -13.01 -5.92 29.57
N ASP A 128 -12.06 -6.44 30.35
CA ASP A 128 -12.16 -7.76 30.98
C ASP A 128 -13.34 -7.89 31.94
N ARG A 129 -13.72 -6.77 32.62
CA ARG A 129 -14.81 -6.74 33.59
C ARG A 129 -16.12 -6.18 33.05
N GLU A 130 -16.16 -5.86 31.75
CA GLU A 130 -17.34 -5.30 31.06
C GLU A 130 -17.81 -3.95 31.64
N GLU A 131 -16.91 -3.18 32.27
CA GLU A 131 -17.17 -1.84 32.78
C GLU A 131 -16.98 -0.77 31.67
N TYR A 132 -17.62 -1.02 30.53
CA TYR A 132 -17.38 -0.28 29.29
C TYR A 132 -17.59 1.23 29.40
N ARG A 133 -18.62 1.69 30.16
CA ARG A 133 -18.93 3.11 30.27
C ARG A 133 -17.81 3.88 30.97
N LYS A 134 -17.36 3.37 32.11
CA LYS A 134 -16.26 3.97 32.88
C LYS A 134 -14.92 3.85 32.13
N GLY A 135 -14.72 2.71 31.50
CA GLY A 135 -13.57 2.51 30.64
C GLY A 135 -13.53 3.52 29.48
N TYR A 136 -14.67 3.83 28.85
CA TYR A 136 -14.75 4.85 27.81
C TYR A 136 -14.45 6.27 28.35
N GLU A 137 -15.01 6.63 29.50
CA GLU A 137 -14.69 7.93 30.16
C GLU A 137 -13.17 8.06 30.36
N LEU A 138 -12.50 6.99 30.82
CA LEU A 138 -11.06 6.95 31.04
C LEU A 138 -10.27 7.00 29.71
N ALA A 139 -10.69 6.22 28.71
CA ALA A 139 -10.07 6.19 27.39
C ALA A 139 -10.14 7.55 26.69
N LEU A 140 -11.28 8.24 26.79
CA LEU A 140 -11.46 9.56 26.21
C LEU A 140 -10.49 10.56 26.86
N GLN A 141 -10.43 10.61 28.19
CA GLN A 141 -9.55 11.53 28.90
C GLN A 141 -8.07 11.24 28.66
N LEU A 142 -7.69 9.94 28.55
CA LEU A 142 -6.33 9.56 28.20
C LEU A 142 -5.99 9.97 26.75
N SER A 143 -6.94 9.86 25.81
CA SER A 143 -6.73 10.26 24.42
C SER A 143 -6.53 11.76 24.23
N GLU A 144 -7.07 12.57 25.13
CA GLU A 144 -6.93 14.04 25.15
C GLU A 144 -5.76 14.52 26.01
N LEU A 145 -5.02 13.58 26.63
CA LEU A 145 -3.99 13.92 27.59
C LEU A 145 -2.81 14.64 26.95
N ILE A 146 -2.40 15.73 27.60
CA ILE A 146 -1.17 16.48 27.31
C ILE A 146 -0.33 16.57 28.57
N VAL A 147 0.86 16.00 28.54
CA VAL A 147 1.84 16.03 29.63
C VAL A 147 2.84 17.14 29.38
N CYS A 148 2.98 18.08 30.31
CA CYS A 148 4.02 19.10 30.26
C CYS A 148 5.39 18.50 30.53
N VAL A 149 6.39 18.92 29.75
CA VAL A 149 7.79 18.45 29.86
C VAL A 149 8.68 19.67 30.05
N ASP A 150 9.34 19.76 31.23
CA ASP A 150 10.35 20.79 31.51
C ASP A 150 11.74 20.34 31.10
N GLY A 151 12.59 21.26 30.67
CA GLY A 151 13.99 21.01 30.33
C GLY A 151 14.29 21.11 28.82
N ASP A 152 15.07 20.15 28.30
CA ASP A 152 15.68 20.25 26.97
C ASP A 152 14.77 19.72 25.83
N TYR A 153 13.63 19.11 26.12
CA TYR A 153 12.72 18.60 25.09
C TYR A 153 12.05 19.74 24.34
N ASP A 154 12.33 19.84 23.04
CA ASP A 154 11.90 20.95 22.19
C ASP A 154 10.38 21.13 22.09
N GLY A 155 9.59 20.07 22.27
CA GLY A 155 8.14 20.10 22.20
C GLY A 155 7.47 20.77 23.41
N GLY A 156 8.09 20.72 24.58
CA GLY A 156 7.57 21.22 25.84
C GLY A 156 6.32 20.50 26.36
N MET A 157 5.70 19.64 25.53
CA MET A 157 4.50 18.86 25.83
C MET A 157 4.55 17.54 25.07
N MET A 158 3.99 16.47 25.65
CA MET A 158 3.86 15.16 25.03
C MET A 158 2.42 14.65 25.18
N ASN A 159 1.91 14.03 24.14
CA ASN A 159 0.70 13.23 24.22
C ASN A 159 1.02 11.76 24.57
N ILE A 160 0.00 10.95 24.79
CA ILE A 160 0.19 9.53 25.16
C ILE A 160 0.93 8.72 24.08
N GLU A 161 0.74 9.04 22.80
CA GLU A 161 1.40 8.34 21.69
C GLU A 161 2.91 8.60 21.65
N GLU A 162 3.30 9.84 21.98
CA GLU A 162 4.72 10.21 22.09
C GLU A 162 5.36 9.53 23.30
N LEU A 163 4.67 9.48 24.44
CA LEU A 163 5.15 8.79 25.65
C LEU A 163 5.38 7.30 25.39
N ILE A 164 4.50 6.64 24.65
CA ILE A 164 4.67 5.25 24.23
C ILE A 164 5.85 5.13 23.24
N ARG A 165 5.98 6.06 22.28
CA ARG A 165 7.07 6.08 21.31
C ARG A 165 8.44 6.22 21.97
N TYR A 166 8.55 7.01 23.03
CA TYR A 166 9.75 7.16 23.84
C TYR A 166 9.90 6.04 24.89
N SER A 167 9.09 4.99 24.84
CA SER A 167 9.12 3.86 25.79
C SER A 167 8.97 4.28 27.26
N LEU A 168 8.29 5.41 27.50
CA LEU A 168 7.99 5.92 28.83
C LEU A 168 6.70 5.33 29.41
N VAL A 169 5.79 4.91 28.55
CA VAL A 169 4.56 4.20 28.90
C VAL A 169 4.55 2.86 28.15
N ASP A 170 4.16 1.81 28.86
CA ASP A 170 4.15 0.44 28.32
C ASP A 170 3.08 0.24 27.24
N GLY A 171 3.36 -0.64 26.27
CA GLY A 171 2.43 -1.00 25.23
C GLY A 171 2.81 -0.49 23.84
N THR A 172 1.83 -0.47 22.95
CA THR A 172 1.95 0.04 21.57
C THR A 172 0.77 0.96 21.27
N ASN A 173 1.00 1.98 20.44
CA ASN A 173 -0.05 2.90 20.00
C ASN A 173 -1.22 2.17 19.32
N GLU A 174 -0.94 1.11 18.58
CA GLU A 174 -1.96 0.31 17.88
C GLU A 174 -2.86 -0.45 18.87
N ALA A 175 -2.27 -1.08 19.89
CA ALA A 175 -3.04 -1.82 20.92
C ALA A 175 -3.90 -0.86 21.75
N LEU A 176 -3.32 0.24 22.21
CA LEU A 176 -4.04 1.26 22.99
C LEU A 176 -5.20 1.86 22.19
N LEU A 177 -4.96 2.24 20.92
CA LEU A 177 -6.00 2.75 20.03
C LEU A 177 -7.16 1.76 19.90
N LYS A 178 -6.86 0.50 19.62
CA LYS A 178 -7.88 -0.55 19.45
C LYS A 178 -8.73 -0.74 20.71
N GLU A 179 -8.12 -0.78 21.88
CA GLU A 179 -8.82 -0.91 23.17
C GLU A 179 -9.68 0.32 23.47
N CYS A 180 -9.15 1.53 23.25
CA CYS A 180 -9.89 2.79 23.45
C CYS A 180 -11.08 2.90 22.48
N VAL A 181 -10.91 2.57 21.20
CA VAL A 181 -12.01 2.55 20.23
C VAL A 181 -13.05 1.50 20.57
N TYR A 182 -12.62 0.31 21.05
CA TYR A 182 -13.56 -0.71 21.52
C TYR A 182 -14.37 -0.24 22.73
N LEU A 183 -13.75 0.44 23.70
CA LEU A 183 -14.45 1.02 24.85
C LEU A 183 -15.41 2.13 24.40
N ALA A 184 -15.06 2.96 23.42
CA ALA A 184 -15.96 3.93 22.82
C ALA A 184 -17.17 3.26 22.14
N PHE A 185 -16.94 2.17 21.43
CA PHE A 185 -17.98 1.37 20.78
C PHE A 185 -18.96 0.75 21.80
N MET A 186 -18.46 0.19 22.90
CA MET A 186 -19.28 -0.51 23.90
C MET A 186 -19.85 0.41 24.98
N GLY A 187 -19.13 1.45 25.37
CA GLY A 187 -19.41 2.29 26.53
C GLY A 187 -20.20 3.57 26.24
N SER A 188 -20.27 4.00 24.96
CA SER A 188 -21.03 5.18 24.55
C SER A 188 -22.51 4.87 24.31
N ASP A 189 -23.35 5.92 24.29
CA ASP A 189 -24.76 5.79 23.91
C ASP A 189 -24.89 5.41 22.41
N ASP A 190 -25.88 4.57 22.07
CA ASP A 190 -26.07 4.07 20.69
C ASP A 190 -26.06 5.19 19.63
N ARG A 191 -26.63 6.35 19.94
CA ARG A 191 -26.72 7.50 19.00
C ARG A 191 -25.39 8.22 18.80
N ARG A 192 -24.46 8.11 19.74
CA ARG A 192 -23.17 8.77 19.72
C ARG A 192 -22.02 7.81 19.45
N ARG A 193 -22.31 6.53 19.33
CA ARG A 193 -21.29 5.47 19.21
C ARG A 193 -20.32 5.72 18.06
N ALA A 194 -20.81 6.04 16.87
CA ALA A 194 -19.99 6.34 15.71
C ALA A 194 -19.10 7.57 15.95
N GLU A 195 -19.66 8.64 16.48
CA GLU A 195 -18.93 9.87 16.79
C GLU A 195 -17.87 9.63 17.87
N ALA A 196 -18.19 8.86 18.92
CA ALA A 196 -17.27 8.54 20.01
C ALA A 196 -16.05 7.72 19.54
N MET A 197 -16.25 6.76 18.63
CA MET A 197 -15.14 6.02 18.02
C MET A 197 -14.23 6.94 17.21
N LEU A 198 -14.82 7.82 16.40
CA LEU A 198 -14.05 8.75 15.56
C LEU A 198 -13.32 9.80 16.41
N GLU A 199 -13.92 10.26 17.51
CA GLU A 199 -13.30 11.19 18.47
C GLU A 199 -12.02 10.60 19.10
N ILE A 200 -12.05 9.33 19.52
CA ILE A 200 -10.86 8.62 20.01
C ILE A 200 -9.80 8.50 18.91
N MET A 201 -10.20 8.13 17.68
CA MET A 201 -9.28 8.00 16.56
C MET A 201 -8.63 9.34 16.19
N ASP A 202 -9.37 10.43 16.27
CA ASP A 202 -8.85 11.78 16.01
C ASP A 202 -7.84 12.20 17.10
N ASN A 203 -8.19 11.99 18.38
CA ASN A 203 -7.36 12.37 19.51
C ASN A 203 -6.04 11.58 19.53
N LEU A 204 -6.07 10.29 19.24
CA LEU A 204 -4.90 9.40 19.17
C LEU A 204 -4.23 9.39 17.77
N HIS A 205 -4.59 10.33 16.88
CA HIS A 205 -4.02 10.47 15.53
C HIS A 205 -3.87 9.14 14.76
N GLY A 206 -4.70 8.14 15.12
CA GLY A 206 -4.61 6.77 14.64
C GLY A 206 -5.88 6.28 13.96
N CYS A 207 -5.73 5.17 13.26
CA CYS A 207 -6.83 4.50 12.57
C CYS A 207 -6.82 3.02 12.92
N ILE A 208 -7.97 2.46 13.30
CA ILE A 208 -8.14 0.99 13.41
C ILE A 208 -7.89 0.34 12.05
N SER A 209 -7.47 -0.92 12.04
CA SER A 209 -7.21 -1.66 10.79
C SER A 209 -8.51 -1.86 10.00
N ASN A 210 -9.57 -2.29 10.68
CA ASN A 210 -10.92 -2.45 10.15
C ASN A 210 -11.95 -2.45 11.28
N LEU A 211 -13.22 -2.28 10.93
CA LEU A 211 -14.34 -2.33 11.88
C LEU A 211 -14.58 -3.76 12.40
N GLU A 212 -14.35 -4.78 11.57
CA GLU A 212 -14.57 -6.18 11.92
C GLU A 212 -13.81 -6.59 13.18
N GLU A 213 -12.58 -6.12 13.39
CA GLU A 213 -11.80 -6.37 14.61
C GLU A 213 -12.49 -5.86 15.89
N ILE A 214 -13.14 -4.70 15.83
CA ILE A 214 -13.90 -4.13 16.97
C ILE A 214 -15.17 -4.93 17.21
N LEU A 215 -15.83 -5.36 16.13
CA LEU A 215 -17.04 -6.16 16.23
C LEU A 215 -16.77 -7.57 16.78
N GLU A 216 -15.66 -8.19 16.40
CA GLU A 216 -15.22 -9.49 16.95
C GLU A 216 -14.97 -9.40 18.46
N MET A 217 -14.34 -8.33 18.95
CA MET A 217 -14.15 -8.10 20.39
C MET A 217 -15.49 -8.01 21.14
N SER A 218 -16.55 -7.55 20.48
CA SER A 218 -17.89 -7.41 21.10
C SER A 218 -18.61 -8.75 21.32
N ASP A 219 -18.12 -9.86 20.73
CA ASP A 219 -18.68 -11.21 20.82
C ASP A 219 -20.20 -11.26 20.57
N GLY A 220 -20.67 -10.47 19.60
CA GLY A 220 -22.09 -10.41 19.21
C GLY A 220 -23.01 -9.69 20.20
N LYS A 221 -22.48 -8.95 21.18
CA LYS A 221 -23.28 -8.21 22.18
C LYS A 221 -23.99 -6.99 21.60
N THR A 222 -23.58 -6.53 20.41
CA THR A 222 -24.13 -5.34 19.75
C THR A 222 -24.85 -5.72 18.46
N ASP A 223 -26.00 -5.10 18.18
CA ASP A 223 -26.67 -5.20 16.87
C ASP A 223 -25.93 -4.36 15.83
N VAL A 224 -25.07 -5.03 15.08
CA VAL A 224 -24.25 -4.41 14.03
C VAL A 224 -25.11 -3.71 12.98
N GLN A 225 -26.27 -4.31 12.60
CA GLN A 225 -27.12 -3.74 11.55
C GLN A 225 -27.80 -2.43 11.99
N SER A 226 -28.03 -2.22 13.27
CA SER A 226 -28.53 -0.94 13.79
C SER A 226 -27.44 0.12 13.89
N PHE A 227 -26.17 -0.29 14.04
CA PHE A 227 -25.00 0.60 14.14
C PHE A 227 -24.52 1.11 12.77
N LEU A 228 -24.42 0.24 11.77
CA LEU A 228 -23.84 0.55 10.46
C LEU A 228 -24.38 1.83 9.81
N PRO A 229 -25.69 2.14 9.83
CA PRO A 229 -26.19 3.38 9.24
C PRO A 229 -25.60 4.64 9.85
N SER A 230 -25.49 4.70 11.20
CA SER A 230 -24.90 5.85 11.89
C SER A 230 -23.39 5.93 11.66
N TRP A 231 -22.71 4.79 11.54
CA TRP A 231 -21.29 4.73 11.18
C TRP A 231 -21.03 5.29 9.78
N ILE A 232 -21.80 4.83 8.77
CA ILE A 232 -21.70 5.34 7.39
C ILE A 232 -21.99 6.85 7.34
N GLU A 233 -23.01 7.34 8.04
CA GLU A 233 -23.32 8.78 8.08
C GLU A 233 -22.19 9.60 8.73
N ALA A 234 -21.60 9.11 9.81
CA ALA A 234 -20.50 9.79 10.51
C ALA A 234 -19.22 9.82 9.64
N LEU A 235 -18.94 8.74 8.91
CA LEU A 235 -17.82 8.68 7.98
C LEU A 235 -18.04 9.59 6.77
N ALA A 236 -19.25 9.61 6.20
CA ALA A 236 -19.54 10.30 4.96
C ALA A 236 -19.49 11.85 5.02
N VAL A 237 -19.37 12.43 6.22
CA VAL A 237 -19.12 13.87 6.40
C VAL A 237 -17.63 14.22 6.45
N ARG A 238 -16.74 13.22 6.38
CA ARG A 238 -15.29 13.36 6.45
C ARG A 238 -14.64 13.14 5.08
N ASN A 239 -13.38 13.57 4.95
CA ASN A 239 -12.58 13.39 3.72
C ASN A 239 -11.15 12.94 4.03
N ASP A 240 -10.94 12.23 5.13
CA ASP A 240 -9.64 11.70 5.52
C ASP A 240 -9.27 10.49 4.65
N TRP A 241 -7.98 10.19 4.54
CA TRP A 241 -7.46 9.21 3.58
C TRP A 241 -7.94 7.76 3.77
N LYS A 242 -8.41 7.37 4.96
CA LYS A 242 -8.95 6.01 5.25
C LYS A 242 -10.48 5.91 5.25
N ILE A 243 -11.17 7.00 5.07
CA ILE A 243 -12.64 7.01 5.16
C ILE A 243 -13.27 6.11 4.09
N ASP A 244 -12.74 6.12 2.89
CA ASP A 244 -13.26 5.28 1.81
C ASP A 244 -13.11 3.79 2.09
N ASP A 245 -12.02 3.36 2.75
CA ASP A 245 -11.82 1.96 3.16
C ASP A 245 -12.87 1.54 4.20
N TYR A 246 -13.15 2.37 5.19
CA TYR A 246 -14.20 2.12 6.19
C TYR A 246 -15.61 2.16 5.61
N LEU A 247 -15.87 3.04 4.65
CA LEU A 247 -17.16 3.08 3.95
C LEU A 247 -17.36 1.83 3.09
N GLU A 248 -16.33 1.36 2.38
CA GLU A 248 -16.38 0.12 1.61
C GLU A 248 -16.70 -1.07 2.52
N GLU A 249 -15.99 -1.22 3.64
CA GLU A 249 -16.23 -2.24 4.64
C GLU A 249 -17.65 -2.17 5.20
N ALA A 250 -18.07 -1.02 5.72
CA ALA A 250 -19.37 -0.83 6.36
C ALA A 250 -20.54 -1.13 5.40
N VAL A 251 -20.44 -0.69 4.14
CA VAL A 251 -21.44 -0.95 3.11
C VAL A 251 -21.49 -2.42 2.75
N SER A 252 -20.33 -3.11 2.70
CA SER A 252 -20.29 -4.56 2.44
C SER A 252 -20.99 -5.39 3.51
N MET A 253 -21.01 -4.92 4.76
CA MET A 253 -21.65 -5.55 5.91
C MET A 253 -23.15 -5.22 6.01
N LEU A 254 -23.65 -4.21 5.29
CA LEU A 254 -25.03 -3.73 5.40
C LEU A 254 -25.99 -4.72 4.74
N ALA A 255 -26.95 -5.24 5.51
CA ALA A 255 -27.92 -6.21 5.00
C ALA A 255 -29.05 -5.55 4.16
N ASP A 256 -29.38 -4.28 4.42
CA ASP A 256 -30.42 -3.53 3.71
C ASP A 256 -29.88 -2.90 2.43
N GLY A 257 -30.12 -3.55 1.29
CA GLY A 257 -29.70 -3.06 -0.01
C GLY A 257 -30.37 -1.75 -0.44
N ALA A 258 -31.60 -1.47 0.01
CA ALA A 258 -32.27 -0.22 -0.32
C ALA A 258 -31.62 0.97 0.41
N LEU A 259 -31.24 0.75 1.66
CA LEU A 259 -30.48 1.73 2.46
C LEU A 259 -29.08 1.96 1.88
N ALA A 260 -28.39 0.89 1.46
CA ALA A 260 -27.09 1.01 0.79
C ALA A 260 -27.17 1.88 -0.48
N LEU A 261 -28.20 1.70 -1.29
CA LEU A 261 -28.44 2.51 -2.49
C LEU A 261 -28.82 3.96 -2.18
N ASP A 262 -29.53 4.22 -1.08
CA ASP A 262 -29.82 5.58 -0.62
C ASP A 262 -28.52 6.31 -0.25
N PHE A 263 -27.63 5.66 0.53
CA PHE A 263 -26.30 6.20 0.83
C PHE A 263 -25.47 6.44 -0.43
N ALA A 264 -25.42 5.47 -1.35
CA ALA A 264 -24.68 5.59 -2.59
C ALA A 264 -25.13 6.81 -3.41
N SER A 265 -26.44 7.02 -3.55
CA SER A 265 -26.98 8.17 -4.28
C SER A 265 -26.74 9.49 -3.55
N ARG A 266 -26.83 9.50 -2.22
CA ARG A 266 -26.63 10.69 -1.40
C ARG A 266 -25.18 11.19 -1.43
N TYR A 267 -24.24 10.25 -1.44
CA TYR A 267 -22.80 10.54 -1.36
C TYR A 267 -22.02 10.24 -2.65
N ALA A 268 -22.71 10.11 -3.80
CA ALA A 268 -22.10 9.77 -5.10
C ALA A 268 -20.93 10.66 -5.51
N LEU A 269 -20.96 11.95 -5.16
CA LEU A 269 -19.93 12.92 -5.52
C LEU A 269 -18.77 13.00 -4.52
N THR A 270 -19.02 12.70 -3.26
CA THR A 270 -18.01 12.78 -2.20
C THR A 270 -17.35 11.43 -1.93
N HIS A 271 -18.14 10.36 -1.89
CA HIS A 271 -17.70 9.00 -1.61
C HIS A 271 -18.25 7.99 -2.62
N PRO A 272 -17.81 8.04 -3.88
CA PRO A 272 -18.26 7.13 -4.92
C PRO A 272 -17.91 5.67 -4.64
N ILE A 273 -17.01 5.40 -3.68
CA ILE A 273 -16.64 4.07 -3.22
C ILE A 273 -17.84 3.26 -2.75
N ILE A 274 -18.90 3.91 -2.23
CA ILE A 274 -20.13 3.24 -1.80
C ILE A 274 -20.79 2.52 -2.98
N TYR A 275 -20.89 3.14 -4.16
CA TYR A 275 -21.37 2.47 -5.36
C TYR A 275 -20.46 1.32 -5.79
N SER A 276 -19.13 1.54 -5.74
CA SER A 276 -18.15 0.51 -6.07
C SER A 276 -18.30 -0.70 -5.17
N SER A 277 -18.43 -0.50 -3.86
CA SER A 277 -18.65 -1.57 -2.87
C SER A 277 -19.92 -2.37 -3.18
N ILE A 278 -21.04 -1.69 -3.43
CA ILE A 278 -22.31 -2.33 -3.81
C ILE A 278 -22.14 -3.21 -5.05
N LEU A 279 -21.48 -2.70 -6.09
CA LEU A 279 -21.28 -3.41 -7.35
C LEU A 279 -20.27 -4.55 -7.22
N HIS A 280 -19.31 -4.42 -6.32
CA HIS A 280 -18.32 -5.46 -6.03
C HIS A 280 -18.95 -6.65 -5.31
N HIS A 281 -19.60 -6.40 -4.16
CA HIS A 281 -20.15 -7.42 -3.27
C HIS A 281 -21.52 -7.93 -3.74
N GLY A 282 -22.25 -7.11 -4.49
CA GLY A 282 -23.59 -7.40 -5.00
C GLY A 282 -24.68 -7.15 -3.95
N LEU A 283 -25.90 -6.98 -4.44
CA LEU A 283 -27.12 -6.97 -3.62
C LEU A 283 -27.93 -8.23 -3.87
N ARG A 284 -28.95 -8.47 -3.04
CA ARG A 284 -29.92 -9.56 -3.23
C ARG A 284 -30.99 -9.17 -4.28
N VAL A 285 -30.52 -8.79 -5.47
CA VAL A 285 -31.33 -8.39 -6.62
C VAL A 285 -30.86 -9.12 -7.88
N THR A 286 -31.54 -8.96 -9.00
CA THR A 286 -31.16 -9.59 -10.28
C THR A 286 -29.93 -8.93 -10.90
N ASP A 287 -29.24 -9.65 -11.81
CA ASP A 287 -28.11 -9.08 -12.56
C ASP A 287 -28.56 -7.91 -13.49
N GLU A 288 -29.83 -7.90 -13.95
CA GLU A 288 -30.43 -6.78 -14.64
C GLU A 288 -30.50 -5.52 -13.78
N GLU A 289 -31.03 -5.65 -12.57
CA GLU A 289 -31.12 -4.55 -11.60
C GLU A 289 -29.72 -4.05 -11.21
N MET A 290 -28.75 -4.96 -11.00
CA MET A 290 -27.35 -4.57 -10.77
C MET A 290 -26.76 -3.80 -11.95
N THR A 291 -27.10 -4.18 -13.19
CA THR A 291 -26.68 -3.43 -14.39
C THR A 291 -27.26 -2.02 -14.40
N GLU A 292 -28.53 -1.85 -14.06
CA GLU A 292 -29.19 -0.54 -14.00
C GLU A 292 -28.62 0.35 -12.89
N ILE A 293 -28.34 -0.23 -11.72
CA ILE A 293 -27.65 0.46 -10.62
C ILE A 293 -26.28 0.95 -11.08
N GLY A 294 -25.50 0.10 -11.75
CA GLY A 294 -24.19 0.46 -12.25
C GLY A 294 -24.22 1.56 -13.32
N LEU A 295 -25.15 1.51 -14.26
CA LEU A 295 -25.34 2.57 -15.26
C LEU A 295 -25.71 3.91 -14.61
N LYS A 296 -26.59 3.89 -13.61
CA LYS A 296 -26.92 5.07 -12.81
C LYS A 296 -25.68 5.62 -12.09
N ALA A 297 -24.87 4.74 -11.48
CA ALA A 297 -23.63 5.13 -10.81
C ALA A 297 -22.64 5.80 -11.78
N ILE A 298 -22.49 5.27 -13.01
CA ILE A 298 -21.62 5.85 -14.04
C ILE A 298 -22.06 7.29 -14.39
N ASP A 299 -23.37 7.56 -14.41
CA ASP A 299 -23.90 8.90 -14.71
C ASP A 299 -23.71 9.86 -13.52
N GLU A 300 -23.84 9.39 -12.28
CA GLU A 300 -23.77 10.21 -11.06
C GLU A 300 -22.32 10.47 -10.61
N VAL A 301 -21.40 9.49 -10.77
CA VAL A 301 -20.00 9.60 -10.34
C VAL A 301 -19.16 10.26 -11.42
N THR A 302 -18.78 11.53 -11.22
CA THR A 302 -18.05 12.31 -12.24
C THR A 302 -16.60 12.67 -11.84
N GLY A 303 -16.21 12.53 -10.58
CA GLY A 303 -14.98 13.11 -10.04
C GLY A 303 -13.81 12.15 -9.84
N ASP A 304 -14.03 10.98 -9.26
CA ASP A 304 -12.97 10.01 -8.93
C ASP A 304 -12.71 9.06 -10.10
N THR A 305 -11.52 9.17 -10.68
CA THR A 305 -11.15 8.39 -11.85
C THR A 305 -10.96 6.90 -11.55
N LYS A 306 -10.37 6.55 -10.40
CA LYS A 306 -10.09 5.15 -10.04
C LYS A 306 -11.39 4.41 -9.74
N VAL A 307 -12.19 4.95 -8.83
CA VAL A 307 -13.45 4.34 -8.40
C VAL A 307 -14.45 4.29 -9.56
N ARG A 308 -14.54 5.37 -10.37
CA ARG A 308 -15.39 5.38 -11.56
C ARG A 308 -15.03 4.27 -12.57
N LYS A 309 -13.72 4.04 -12.79
CA LYS A 309 -13.26 2.92 -13.63
C LYS A 309 -13.79 1.59 -13.09
N ASP A 310 -13.65 1.35 -11.79
CA ASP A 310 -14.07 0.10 -11.16
C ASP A 310 -15.60 -0.08 -11.25
N ILE A 311 -16.38 0.97 -11.01
CA ILE A 311 -17.84 0.99 -11.25
C ILE A 311 -18.17 0.57 -12.70
N CYS A 312 -17.50 1.13 -13.70
CA CYS A 312 -17.71 0.77 -15.11
C CYS A 312 -17.42 -0.73 -15.34
N LEU A 313 -16.34 -1.26 -14.76
CA LEU A 313 -15.94 -2.64 -14.95
C LEU A 313 -16.87 -3.62 -14.22
N TYR A 314 -17.31 -3.32 -13.01
CA TYR A 314 -18.31 -4.13 -12.32
C TYR A 314 -19.66 -4.13 -13.07
N THR A 315 -20.08 -2.96 -13.58
CA THR A 315 -21.30 -2.86 -14.41
C THR A 315 -21.20 -3.71 -15.68
N ALA A 316 -20.05 -3.68 -16.36
CA ALA A 316 -19.80 -4.53 -17.53
C ALA A 316 -19.95 -6.02 -17.19
N ARG A 317 -19.44 -6.47 -16.03
CA ARG A 317 -19.57 -7.87 -15.57
C ARG A 317 -21.03 -8.30 -15.43
N TYR A 318 -21.88 -7.45 -14.84
CA TYR A 318 -23.32 -7.74 -14.72
C TYR A 318 -24.03 -7.70 -16.09
N ALA A 319 -23.69 -6.74 -16.95
CA ALA A 319 -24.23 -6.66 -18.29
C ALA A 319 -23.93 -7.92 -19.13
N LEU A 320 -22.71 -8.49 -18.99
CA LEU A 320 -22.34 -9.74 -19.68
C LEU A 320 -23.15 -10.94 -19.17
N LYS A 321 -23.43 -11.02 -17.86
CA LYS A 321 -24.30 -12.08 -17.31
C LYS A 321 -25.71 -12.00 -17.86
N CYS A 322 -26.19 -10.81 -18.20
CA CYS A 322 -27.46 -10.57 -18.85
C CYS A 322 -27.41 -10.63 -20.39
N GLU A 323 -26.31 -11.12 -20.98
CA GLU A 323 -26.07 -11.18 -22.42
C GLU A 323 -26.15 -9.79 -23.13
N LYS A 324 -26.02 -8.69 -22.37
CA LYS A 324 -26.06 -7.31 -22.88
C LYS A 324 -24.65 -6.85 -23.32
N GLN A 325 -24.13 -7.49 -24.36
CA GLN A 325 -22.75 -7.28 -24.86
C GLN A 325 -22.45 -5.80 -25.17
N GLU A 326 -23.35 -5.11 -25.88
CA GLU A 326 -23.14 -3.70 -26.25
C GLU A 326 -23.05 -2.79 -25.00
N THR A 327 -23.83 -3.07 -23.97
CA THR A 327 -23.76 -2.34 -22.69
C THR A 327 -22.40 -2.56 -22.03
N ALA A 328 -21.89 -3.81 -22.02
CA ALA A 328 -20.59 -4.11 -21.47
C ALA A 328 -19.46 -3.40 -22.25
N GLU A 329 -19.52 -3.38 -23.57
CA GLU A 329 -18.55 -2.68 -24.42
C GLU A 329 -18.54 -1.18 -24.18
N ASN A 330 -19.71 -0.56 -24.00
CA ASN A 330 -19.81 0.86 -23.65
C ASN A 330 -19.23 1.13 -22.25
N CYS A 331 -19.43 0.23 -21.28
CA CYS A 331 -18.82 0.34 -19.96
C CYS A 331 -17.27 0.19 -20.05
N TRP A 332 -16.74 -0.70 -20.88
CA TRP A 332 -15.28 -0.79 -21.12
C TRP A 332 -14.72 0.47 -21.78
N LEU A 333 -15.47 1.09 -22.70
CA LEU A 333 -15.08 2.37 -23.30
C LEU A 333 -15.04 3.49 -22.25
N GLU A 334 -16.04 3.56 -21.37
CA GLU A 334 -16.05 4.53 -20.26
C GLU A 334 -14.93 4.26 -19.26
N ALA A 335 -14.63 2.99 -18.96
CA ALA A 335 -13.48 2.62 -18.14
C ALA A 335 -12.16 3.09 -18.77
N PHE A 336 -11.99 2.92 -20.10
CA PHE A 336 -10.83 3.43 -20.82
C PHE A 336 -10.80 4.97 -20.87
N ARG A 337 -11.95 5.63 -20.97
CA ARG A 337 -12.03 7.11 -20.92
C ARG A 337 -11.59 7.65 -19.57
N THR A 338 -11.94 6.92 -18.50
CA THR A 338 -11.63 7.28 -17.12
C THR A 338 -10.17 7.00 -16.79
N ASP A 339 -9.66 5.85 -17.23
CA ASP A 339 -8.27 5.40 -17.06
C ASP A 339 -7.75 4.85 -18.39
N SER A 340 -7.05 5.69 -19.14
CA SER A 340 -6.50 5.37 -20.47
C SER A 340 -5.27 4.46 -20.38
N SER A 341 -5.38 3.35 -19.61
CA SER A 341 -4.31 2.36 -19.44
C SER A 341 -4.23 1.36 -20.59
N VAL A 342 -3.06 0.73 -20.76
CA VAL A 342 -2.86 -0.34 -21.73
C VAL A 342 -3.77 -1.54 -21.45
N THR A 343 -4.03 -1.85 -20.18
CA THR A 343 -4.93 -2.92 -19.77
C THR A 343 -6.37 -2.68 -20.25
N ASN A 344 -6.89 -1.47 -20.05
CA ASN A 344 -8.23 -1.09 -20.51
C ASN A 344 -8.32 -1.05 -22.03
N TYR A 345 -7.25 -0.57 -22.70
CA TYR A 345 -7.15 -0.63 -24.17
C TYR A 345 -7.25 -2.06 -24.70
N LEU A 346 -6.41 -2.97 -24.16
CA LEU A 346 -6.37 -4.37 -24.61
C LEU A 346 -7.70 -5.09 -24.35
N ARG A 347 -8.35 -4.82 -23.20
CA ARG A 347 -9.66 -5.37 -22.91
C ARG A 347 -10.68 -4.98 -23.98
N LEU A 348 -10.83 -3.69 -24.26
CA LEU A 348 -11.77 -3.21 -25.28
C LEU A 348 -11.39 -3.70 -26.68
N ARG A 349 -10.11 -3.61 -27.05
CA ARG A 349 -9.58 -4.02 -28.37
C ARG A 349 -9.82 -5.49 -28.69
N LEU A 350 -9.68 -6.36 -27.69
CA LEU A 350 -9.70 -7.82 -27.89
C LEU A 350 -11.06 -8.46 -27.62
N LEU A 351 -11.94 -7.81 -26.84
CA LEU A 351 -13.20 -8.39 -26.39
C LEU A 351 -14.44 -7.71 -26.99
N ALA A 352 -14.31 -6.50 -27.56
CA ALA A 352 -15.40 -5.90 -28.28
C ALA A 352 -15.68 -6.67 -29.58
N LYS A 353 -16.97 -6.92 -29.88
CA LYS A 353 -17.40 -7.62 -31.12
C LYS A 353 -17.09 -6.82 -32.37
N ASP A 354 -17.21 -5.52 -32.30
CA ASP A 354 -16.96 -4.59 -33.41
C ASP A 354 -15.98 -3.50 -32.97
N TRP A 355 -14.70 -3.82 -32.98
CA TRP A 355 -13.63 -2.86 -32.65
C TRP A 355 -13.67 -1.59 -33.51
N VAL A 356 -14.02 -1.71 -34.80
CA VAL A 356 -14.00 -0.58 -35.74
C VAL A 356 -14.88 0.56 -35.25
N ARG A 357 -15.99 0.25 -34.57
CA ARG A 357 -16.90 1.22 -33.96
C ARG A 357 -16.21 2.10 -32.91
N TYR A 358 -15.25 1.59 -32.18
CA TYR A 358 -14.60 2.23 -31.04
C TYR A 358 -13.26 2.87 -31.37
N ALA A 359 -12.58 2.39 -32.43
CA ALA A 359 -11.19 2.72 -32.75
C ALA A 359 -10.89 4.23 -32.79
N GLU A 360 -11.71 5.01 -33.51
CA GLU A 360 -11.51 6.47 -33.60
C GLU A 360 -11.72 7.18 -32.25
N THR A 361 -12.71 6.74 -31.49
CA THR A 361 -12.97 7.29 -30.14
C THR A 361 -11.83 6.97 -29.20
N VAL A 362 -11.33 5.74 -29.21
CA VAL A 362 -10.21 5.30 -28.37
C VAL A 362 -8.93 6.07 -28.71
N LYS A 363 -8.66 6.29 -30.01
CA LYS A 363 -7.51 7.09 -30.45
C LYS A 363 -7.59 8.52 -29.93
N ASN A 364 -8.77 9.16 -30.01
CA ASN A 364 -8.98 10.51 -29.50
C ASN A 364 -8.83 10.57 -27.98
N ILE A 365 -9.33 9.56 -27.24
CA ILE A 365 -9.16 9.46 -25.78
C ILE A 365 -7.68 9.35 -25.42
N ASN A 366 -6.90 8.49 -26.08
CA ASN A 366 -5.47 8.38 -25.83
C ASN A 366 -4.74 9.72 -26.04
N MET A 367 -5.08 10.45 -27.10
CA MET A 367 -4.48 11.76 -27.40
C MET A 367 -4.79 12.84 -26.37
N THR A 368 -5.92 12.77 -25.69
CA THR A 368 -6.38 13.78 -24.72
C THR A 368 -6.17 13.35 -23.28
N GLY A 369 -6.27 12.05 -22.97
CA GLY A 369 -6.18 11.49 -21.63
C GLY A 369 -4.75 11.18 -21.18
N ASN A 370 -3.88 10.80 -22.13
CA ASN A 370 -2.47 10.51 -21.84
C ASN A 370 -1.56 11.69 -22.22
N LYS A 371 -0.57 11.95 -21.37
CA LYS A 371 0.43 12.99 -21.68
C LYS A 371 1.26 12.53 -22.89
N PRO A 372 1.35 13.34 -23.97
CA PRO A 372 2.22 13.04 -25.09
C PRO A 372 3.66 12.76 -24.65
N GLY A 373 4.24 11.67 -25.11
CA GLY A 373 5.59 11.23 -24.74
C GLY A 373 5.64 10.38 -23.45
N SER A 374 4.51 10.11 -22.78
CA SER A 374 4.49 9.09 -21.72
C SER A 374 4.57 7.68 -22.30
N THR A 375 5.09 6.74 -21.49
CA THR A 375 5.19 5.32 -21.84
C THR A 375 3.83 4.74 -22.27
N THR A 376 2.77 4.97 -21.48
CA THR A 376 1.41 4.52 -21.80
C THR A 376 0.91 5.07 -23.14
N TYR A 377 1.10 6.38 -23.37
CA TYR A 377 0.73 7.02 -24.63
C TYR A 377 1.41 6.35 -25.83
N SER A 378 2.71 6.10 -25.72
CA SER A 378 3.50 5.48 -26.78
C SER A 378 3.10 4.03 -27.04
N ILE A 379 2.87 3.23 -25.98
CA ILE A 379 2.45 1.83 -26.10
C ILE A 379 1.06 1.73 -26.75
N ILE A 380 0.10 2.59 -26.38
CA ILE A 380 -1.23 2.55 -27.01
C ILE A 380 -1.13 2.95 -28.48
N ARG A 381 -0.31 3.93 -28.85
CA ARG A 381 -0.03 4.24 -30.27
C ARG A 381 0.58 3.06 -31.01
N PHE A 382 1.50 2.32 -30.37
CA PHE A 382 2.05 1.08 -30.93
C PHE A 382 0.95 0.04 -31.19
N LEU A 383 0.09 -0.19 -30.22
CA LEU A 383 -1.04 -1.12 -30.34
C LEU A 383 -2.09 -0.63 -31.36
N ASP A 384 -2.17 0.68 -31.59
CA ASP A 384 -2.98 1.32 -32.65
C ASP A 384 -2.29 1.33 -34.01
N THR A 385 -1.15 0.61 -34.15
CA THR A 385 -0.38 0.45 -35.39
C THR A 385 0.29 1.72 -35.93
N ASP A 386 0.52 2.72 -35.09
CA ASP A 386 1.26 3.95 -35.46
C ASP A 386 2.79 3.72 -35.41
N PHE A 387 3.23 2.71 -36.17
CA PHE A 387 4.59 2.18 -36.10
C PHE A 387 5.65 3.12 -36.68
N ASP A 388 5.35 3.81 -37.78
CA ASP A 388 6.35 4.62 -38.49
C ASP A 388 6.78 5.83 -37.66
N ASP A 389 5.84 6.52 -37.01
CA ASP A 389 6.15 7.66 -36.13
C ASP A 389 6.94 7.23 -34.90
N LEU A 390 6.56 6.09 -34.28
CA LEU A 390 7.27 5.56 -33.12
C LEU A 390 8.68 5.11 -33.49
N MET A 391 8.83 4.41 -34.61
CA MET A 391 10.14 3.97 -35.12
C MET A 391 11.02 5.17 -35.51
N TYR A 392 10.43 6.22 -36.08
CA TYR A 392 11.15 7.46 -36.35
C TYR A 392 11.64 8.12 -35.04
N GLY A 393 10.83 8.10 -33.98
CA GLY A 393 11.23 8.58 -32.65
C GLY A 393 12.41 7.79 -32.06
N ILE A 394 12.42 6.45 -32.22
CA ILE A 394 13.51 5.59 -31.77
C ILE A 394 14.83 5.98 -32.44
N VAL A 395 14.83 6.24 -33.75
CA VAL A 395 16.05 6.57 -34.50
C VAL A 395 16.53 7.99 -34.26
N ARG A 396 15.61 8.97 -34.09
CA ARG A 396 15.95 10.40 -33.98
C ARG A 396 16.48 10.82 -32.60
N ASN A 397 16.20 10.06 -31.54
CA ASN A 397 16.75 10.33 -30.20
C ASN A 397 18.29 10.26 -30.14
N ASP A 398 18.94 10.00 -31.28
CA ASP A 398 20.39 9.95 -31.46
C ASP A 398 21.07 11.34 -31.29
N ASP A 399 20.34 12.46 -31.38
CA ASP A 399 20.93 13.81 -31.34
C ASP A 399 21.12 14.39 -29.93
N GLY A 400 20.79 13.65 -28.85
CA GLY A 400 21.08 14.03 -27.45
C GLY A 400 20.36 15.28 -26.92
N THR A 401 19.44 15.87 -27.68
CA THR A 401 18.88 17.20 -27.39
C THR A 401 17.51 17.22 -26.72
N ASN A 402 16.82 16.09 -26.57
CA ASN A 402 15.54 16.05 -25.85
C ASN A 402 15.35 14.78 -25.05
N SER A 403 15.21 14.95 -23.75
CA SER A 403 14.92 13.94 -22.73
C SER A 403 13.47 13.40 -22.73
N SER A 404 12.72 13.52 -23.82
CA SER A 404 11.42 12.89 -23.96
C SER A 404 11.58 11.60 -24.76
N SER A 405 11.56 10.48 -24.05
CA SER A 405 11.73 9.09 -24.52
C SER A 405 10.61 8.60 -25.45
N SER A 406 10.13 9.41 -26.38
CA SER A 406 9.03 9.03 -27.25
C SER A 406 9.49 7.93 -28.22
N GLY A 407 9.16 6.68 -27.87
CA GLY A 407 9.34 5.51 -28.73
C GLY A 407 10.31 4.45 -28.18
N SER A 408 11.34 4.78 -27.40
CA SER A 408 12.28 3.79 -26.84
C SER A 408 11.60 2.74 -25.95
N ASP A 409 10.57 3.15 -25.21
CA ASP A 409 9.74 2.25 -24.39
C ASP A 409 8.99 1.20 -25.23
N CYS A 410 8.83 1.46 -26.54
CA CYS A 410 8.19 0.54 -27.46
C CYS A 410 9.15 -0.50 -28.07
N VAL A 411 10.47 -0.39 -27.85
CA VAL A 411 11.44 -1.34 -28.42
C VAL A 411 11.15 -2.79 -28.02
N PRO A 412 10.81 -3.12 -26.75
CA PRO A 412 10.41 -4.48 -26.39
C PRO A 412 9.21 -4.99 -27.20
N PHE A 413 8.23 -4.13 -27.47
CA PHE A 413 7.02 -4.47 -28.23
C PHE A 413 7.34 -4.69 -29.72
N PHE A 414 8.23 -3.89 -30.30
CA PHE A 414 8.72 -4.13 -31.67
C PHE A 414 9.44 -5.46 -31.79
N LEU A 415 10.31 -5.82 -30.83
CA LEU A 415 11.00 -7.10 -30.83
C LEU A 415 10.02 -8.28 -30.70
N LEU A 416 9.02 -8.17 -29.81
CA LEU A 416 7.93 -9.16 -29.67
C LEU A 416 7.08 -9.27 -30.96
N LEU A 417 6.83 -8.15 -31.65
CA LEU A 417 6.08 -8.13 -32.90
C LEU A 417 6.86 -8.79 -34.05
N LEU A 418 8.17 -8.55 -34.12
CA LEU A 418 9.06 -9.06 -35.16
C LEU A 418 9.42 -10.54 -35.02
N SER A 419 9.34 -11.10 -33.80
CA SER A 419 9.58 -12.53 -33.54
C SER A 419 8.33 -13.35 -33.84
N SER A 420 8.50 -14.58 -34.35
CA SER A 420 7.38 -15.52 -34.53
C SER A 420 6.87 -16.08 -33.20
N GLU A 421 7.77 -16.30 -32.24
CA GLU A 421 7.52 -16.92 -30.95
C GLU A 421 8.36 -16.24 -29.85
N VAL A 422 7.94 -16.36 -28.60
CA VAL A 422 8.71 -15.90 -27.43
C VAL A 422 9.60 -17.05 -26.98
N GLU A 423 10.64 -17.32 -27.75
CA GLU A 423 11.64 -18.32 -27.43
C GLU A 423 13.00 -17.67 -27.18
N GLY A 424 13.68 -18.11 -26.12
CA GLY A 424 15.00 -17.64 -25.74
C GLY A 424 14.99 -16.60 -24.61
N MET A 425 16.14 -16.50 -23.96
CA MET A 425 16.30 -15.67 -22.75
C MET A 425 16.14 -14.18 -23.03
N GLY A 426 16.50 -13.72 -24.22
CA GLY A 426 16.32 -12.34 -24.63
C GLY A 426 14.84 -12.01 -24.83
N MET A 427 14.11 -12.84 -25.58
CA MET A 427 12.68 -12.63 -25.81
C MET A 427 11.84 -12.77 -24.55
N GLU A 428 12.18 -13.68 -23.62
CA GLU A 428 11.56 -13.75 -22.31
C GLU A 428 11.78 -12.47 -21.49
N ALA A 429 13.00 -11.89 -21.57
CA ALA A 429 13.29 -10.61 -20.93
C ALA A 429 12.47 -9.46 -21.55
N MET A 430 12.30 -9.45 -22.88
CA MET A 430 11.46 -8.45 -23.56
C MET A 430 9.99 -8.58 -23.18
N LEU A 431 9.46 -9.80 -23.03
CA LEU A 431 8.10 -10.00 -22.56
C LEU A 431 7.91 -9.45 -21.14
N LYS A 432 8.82 -9.76 -20.20
CA LYS A 432 8.76 -9.23 -18.84
C LYS A 432 8.82 -7.70 -18.82
N ARG A 433 9.65 -7.13 -19.69
CA ARG A 433 9.77 -5.68 -19.83
C ARG A 433 8.50 -5.06 -20.40
N ALA A 434 7.93 -5.64 -21.46
CA ALA A 434 6.68 -5.16 -22.04
C ALA A 434 5.53 -5.17 -21.02
N VAL A 435 5.45 -6.20 -20.16
CA VAL A 435 4.49 -6.26 -19.05
C VAL A 435 4.75 -5.13 -18.04
N SER A 436 6.00 -4.91 -17.66
CA SER A 436 6.38 -3.85 -16.72
C SER A 436 6.07 -2.46 -17.29
N GLU A 437 6.50 -2.16 -18.51
CA GLU A 437 6.30 -0.87 -19.18
C GLU A 437 4.81 -0.57 -19.43
N SER A 438 4.02 -1.61 -19.73
CA SER A 438 2.57 -1.47 -19.90
C SER A 438 1.80 -1.40 -18.59
N SER A 439 2.44 -1.65 -17.45
CA SER A 439 1.81 -1.82 -16.15
C SER A 439 0.63 -2.82 -16.17
N PHE A 440 0.71 -3.81 -17.07
CA PHE A 440 -0.37 -4.79 -17.25
C PHE A 440 -0.53 -5.68 -16.02
N ARG A 441 -1.79 -5.83 -15.58
CA ARG A 441 -2.17 -6.75 -14.49
C ARG A 441 -3.31 -7.64 -14.92
N THR A 442 -3.15 -8.96 -14.73
CA THR A 442 -4.18 -9.95 -15.04
C THR A 442 -5.46 -9.66 -14.28
N SER A 443 -5.36 -9.35 -12.98
CA SER A 443 -6.52 -9.03 -12.13
C SER A 443 -7.34 -7.85 -12.67
N GLU A 444 -6.69 -6.81 -13.16
CA GLU A 444 -7.34 -5.67 -13.78
C GLU A 444 -7.92 -6.00 -15.17
N TYR A 445 -7.18 -6.80 -15.97
CA TYR A 445 -7.64 -7.18 -17.31
C TYR A 445 -8.94 -7.98 -17.28
N ILE A 446 -9.03 -8.95 -16.35
CA ILE A 446 -10.23 -9.80 -16.23
C ILE A 446 -11.39 -9.10 -15.52
N LEU A 447 -11.13 -8.03 -14.78
CA LEU A 447 -12.19 -7.26 -14.14
C LEU A 447 -13.16 -6.72 -15.21
N GLY A 448 -14.45 -6.98 -15.02
CA GLY A 448 -15.48 -6.56 -15.98
C GLY A 448 -15.63 -7.47 -17.22
N THR A 449 -14.97 -8.64 -17.27
CA THR A 449 -15.05 -9.56 -18.41
C THR A 449 -15.87 -10.84 -18.11
N GLY A 450 -16.11 -11.15 -16.84
CA GLY A 450 -16.71 -12.43 -16.43
C GLY A 450 -15.76 -13.63 -16.59
N ILE A 451 -14.49 -13.40 -16.95
CA ILE A 451 -13.45 -14.44 -17.06
C ILE A 451 -12.74 -14.55 -15.71
N GLU A 452 -12.48 -15.77 -15.27
CA GLU A 452 -11.60 -16.04 -14.14
C GLU A 452 -10.25 -16.52 -14.67
N ASP A 453 -9.18 -15.81 -14.33
CA ASP A 453 -7.82 -16.18 -14.70
C ASP A 453 -6.86 -15.88 -13.53
N LYS A 454 -6.09 -16.88 -13.12
CA LYS A 454 -5.10 -16.78 -12.04
C LYS A 454 -3.66 -16.92 -12.55
N ARG A 455 -3.48 -16.93 -13.87
CA ARG A 455 -2.15 -17.03 -14.46
C ARG A 455 -1.33 -15.74 -14.19
N PRO A 456 0.01 -15.86 -14.20
CA PRO A 456 0.89 -14.69 -14.07
C PRO A 456 0.65 -13.67 -15.20
N ASP A 457 0.85 -12.39 -14.90
CA ASP A 457 0.66 -11.27 -15.83
C ASP A 457 1.33 -11.48 -17.17
N ALA A 458 2.57 -11.99 -17.18
CA ALA A 458 3.31 -12.26 -18.42
C ALA A 458 2.64 -13.31 -19.32
N ALA A 459 1.98 -14.31 -18.76
CA ALA A 459 1.31 -15.35 -19.54
C ALA A 459 0.04 -14.81 -20.20
N VAL A 460 -0.77 -14.05 -19.45
CA VAL A 460 -2.01 -13.45 -19.96
C VAL A 460 -1.69 -12.33 -20.96
N PHE A 461 -0.71 -11.48 -20.64
CA PHE A 461 -0.26 -10.44 -21.55
C PHE A 461 0.25 -11.03 -22.87
N SER A 462 1.06 -12.10 -22.84
CA SER A 462 1.55 -12.77 -24.04
C SER A 462 0.40 -13.28 -24.90
N GLU A 463 -0.64 -13.86 -24.30
CA GLU A 463 -1.84 -14.29 -25.03
C GLU A 463 -2.57 -13.10 -25.66
N CYS A 464 -2.79 -12.03 -24.91
CA CYS A 464 -3.42 -10.81 -25.41
C CYS A 464 -2.61 -10.19 -26.56
N PHE A 465 -1.30 -10.09 -26.40
CA PHE A 465 -0.41 -9.54 -27.41
C PHE A 465 -0.41 -10.41 -28.68
N ASN A 466 -0.38 -11.72 -28.54
CA ASN A 466 -0.42 -12.64 -29.69
C ASN A 466 -1.76 -12.59 -30.42
N LYS A 467 -2.90 -12.45 -29.70
CA LYS A 467 -4.22 -12.22 -30.31
C LYS A 467 -4.24 -10.93 -31.12
N TRP A 468 -3.76 -9.84 -30.53
CA TRP A 468 -3.64 -8.55 -31.22
C TRP A 468 -2.72 -8.65 -32.45
N LYS A 469 -1.58 -9.33 -32.33
CA LYS A 469 -0.59 -9.49 -33.37
C LYS A 469 -1.12 -10.24 -34.60
N MET A 470 -2.09 -11.17 -34.46
CA MET A 470 -2.69 -11.90 -35.57
C MET A 470 -3.37 -10.98 -36.57
N ASP A 471 -3.82 -9.79 -36.16
CA ASP A 471 -4.41 -8.79 -37.05
C ASP A 471 -3.38 -7.95 -37.81
N ILE A 472 -2.08 -8.12 -37.53
CA ILE A 472 -1.01 -7.28 -38.06
C ILE A 472 -0.29 -8.01 -39.18
N THR A 473 -0.24 -7.41 -40.36
CA THR A 473 0.54 -7.88 -41.47
C THR A 473 1.70 -6.92 -41.74
N LEU A 474 2.92 -7.43 -41.73
CA LEU A 474 4.13 -6.65 -41.95
C LEU A 474 4.84 -7.14 -43.22
N ASP A 475 5.26 -6.21 -44.05
CA ASP A 475 6.13 -6.51 -45.21
C ASP A 475 7.55 -6.84 -44.75
N GLU A 476 8.22 -7.75 -45.45
CA GLU A 476 9.60 -8.17 -45.11
C GLU A 476 10.60 -7.01 -45.18
N GLU A 477 10.40 -6.07 -46.11
CA GLU A 477 11.24 -4.86 -46.20
C GLU A 477 11.08 -3.96 -44.97
N VAL A 478 9.86 -3.82 -44.48
CA VAL A 478 9.55 -3.07 -43.24
C VAL A 478 10.22 -3.72 -42.04
N CYS A 479 10.08 -5.04 -41.90
CA CYS A 479 10.72 -5.79 -40.82
C CYS A 479 12.24 -5.64 -40.83
N THR A 480 12.86 -5.77 -41.98
CA THR A 480 14.32 -5.63 -42.15
C THR A 480 14.77 -4.21 -41.79
N ARG A 481 14.03 -3.20 -42.20
CA ARG A 481 14.29 -1.80 -41.84
C ARG A 481 14.19 -1.57 -40.32
N TRP A 482 13.16 -2.10 -39.65
CA TRP A 482 12.99 -1.94 -38.23
C TRP A 482 14.07 -2.65 -37.41
N ILE A 483 14.44 -3.86 -37.79
CA ILE A 483 15.57 -4.58 -37.16
C ILE A 483 16.84 -3.75 -37.25
N LYS A 484 17.15 -3.17 -38.40
CA LYS A 484 18.30 -2.30 -38.60
C LYS A 484 18.22 -1.03 -37.73
N ASN A 485 17.05 -0.43 -37.63
CA ASN A 485 16.85 0.76 -36.84
C ASN A 485 17.04 0.48 -35.34
N ILE A 486 16.52 -0.65 -34.84
CA ILE A 486 16.72 -1.12 -33.48
C ILE A 486 18.20 -1.41 -33.19
N ASP A 487 18.90 -2.00 -34.14
CA ASP A 487 20.35 -2.26 -34.01
C ASP A 487 21.14 -0.94 -33.88
N ILE A 488 20.85 0.07 -34.72
CA ILE A 488 21.47 1.41 -34.64
C ILE A 488 21.20 2.06 -33.30
N TRP A 489 19.93 2.04 -32.84
CA TRP A 489 19.53 2.53 -31.52
C TRP A 489 20.31 1.82 -30.40
N LEU A 490 20.40 0.51 -30.44
CA LEU A 490 21.09 -0.30 -29.46
C LEU A 490 22.59 -0.01 -29.41
N GLN A 491 23.25 0.08 -30.60
CA GLN A 491 24.67 0.44 -30.69
C GLN A 491 24.95 1.80 -30.03
N HIS A 492 24.12 2.79 -30.30
CA HIS A 492 24.25 4.13 -29.68
C HIS A 492 24.16 4.06 -28.15
N TYR A 493 23.11 3.46 -27.61
CA TYR A 493 22.90 3.42 -26.17
C TYR A 493 23.92 2.56 -25.42
N VAL A 494 24.36 1.44 -26.02
CA VAL A 494 25.47 0.65 -25.49
C VAL A 494 26.75 1.48 -25.44
N GLN A 495 27.05 2.24 -26.51
CA GLN A 495 28.23 3.12 -26.54
C GLN A 495 28.16 4.18 -25.43
N VAL A 496 27.02 4.85 -25.25
CA VAL A 496 26.80 5.83 -24.19
C VAL A 496 27.02 5.22 -22.80
N ALA A 497 26.49 4.03 -22.55
CA ALA A 497 26.67 3.32 -21.29
C ALA A 497 28.14 2.94 -21.02
N MET A 498 28.87 2.55 -22.07
CA MET A 498 30.30 2.23 -21.95
C MET A 498 31.15 3.47 -21.68
N ASP A 499 30.88 4.56 -22.39
CA ASP A 499 31.60 5.83 -22.24
C ASP A 499 31.39 6.43 -20.83
N ASN A 500 30.18 6.31 -20.29
CA ASN A 500 29.84 6.76 -18.93
C ASN A 500 30.17 5.75 -17.83
N SER A 501 30.68 4.56 -18.19
CA SER A 501 30.93 3.44 -17.24
C SER A 501 29.68 3.06 -16.42
N ASP A 502 28.48 3.18 -17.01
CA ASP A 502 27.21 2.86 -16.36
C ASP A 502 26.97 1.35 -16.31
N ARG A 503 27.53 0.73 -15.26
CA ARG A 503 27.42 -0.72 -15.04
C ARG A 503 26.01 -1.20 -14.74
N SER A 504 25.14 -0.31 -14.24
CA SER A 504 23.75 -0.66 -13.90
C SER A 504 22.93 -1.02 -15.14
N SER A 505 23.26 -0.43 -16.29
CA SER A 505 22.59 -0.64 -17.57
C SER A 505 23.14 -1.84 -18.37
N TYR A 506 24.26 -2.46 -17.97
CA TYR A 506 24.87 -3.55 -18.75
C TYR A 506 23.97 -4.77 -18.92
N GLY A 507 23.28 -5.17 -17.85
CA GLY A 507 22.31 -6.27 -17.90
C GLY A 507 21.16 -5.98 -18.86
N LEU A 508 20.67 -4.74 -18.87
CA LEU A 508 19.62 -4.27 -19.75
C LEU A 508 20.01 -4.41 -21.23
N TYR A 509 21.17 -3.88 -21.59
CA TYR A 509 21.60 -3.95 -23.00
C TYR A 509 21.95 -5.37 -23.44
N ALA A 510 22.48 -6.22 -22.54
CA ALA A 510 22.67 -7.63 -22.84
C ALA A 510 21.36 -8.36 -23.18
N GLN A 511 20.23 -7.98 -22.52
CA GLN A 511 18.90 -8.49 -22.84
C GLN A 511 18.46 -8.08 -24.25
N TYR A 512 18.61 -6.80 -24.61
CA TYR A 512 18.25 -6.31 -25.94
C TYR A 512 19.10 -6.93 -27.05
N ILE A 513 20.42 -7.09 -26.84
CA ILE A 513 21.31 -7.75 -27.79
C ILE A 513 20.89 -9.20 -28.00
N ALA A 514 20.57 -9.91 -26.91
CA ALA A 514 20.09 -11.29 -27.00
C ALA A 514 18.78 -11.37 -27.78
N ALA A 515 17.82 -10.50 -27.45
CA ALA A 515 16.51 -10.49 -28.09
C ALA A 515 16.58 -10.14 -29.57
N LEU A 516 17.38 -9.12 -29.94
CA LEU A 516 17.58 -8.76 -31.35
C LEU A 516 18.18 -9.92 -32.15
N GLY A 517 19.18 -10.62 -31.59
CA GLY A 517 19.76 -11.80 -32.21
C GLY A 517 18.77 -12.95 -32.37
N GLU A 518 17.92 -13.17 -31.34
CA GLU A 518 16.85 -14.19 -31.37
C GLU A 518 15.78 -13.84 -32.43
N VAL A 519 15.42 -12.56 -32.59
CA VAL A 519 14.53 -12.10 -33.68
C VAL A 519 15.14 -12.40 -35.06
N GLU A 520 16.41 -12.11 -35.27
CA GLU A 520 17.09 -12.43 -36.54
C GLU A 520 17.14 -13.94 -36.80
N GLU A 521 17.35 -14.76 -35.75
CA GLU A 521 17.32 -16.23 -35.86
C GLU A 521 15.92 -16.75 -36.23
N ALA A 522 14.88 -16.23 -35.60
CA ALA A 522 13.48 -16.56 -35.89
C ALA A 522 13.09 -16.21 -37.34
N ARG A 523 13.80 -15.25 -37.96
CA ARG A 523 13.64 -14.85 -39.36
C ARG A 523 14.62 -15.58 -40.30
N GLY A 524 15.28 -16.64 -39.86
CA GLY A 524 16.06 -17.55 -40.65
C GLY A 524 17.57 -17.28 -40.73
N LYS A 525 18.10 -16.27 -40.02
CA LYS A 525 19.55 -15.99 -39.97
C LYS A 525 20.22 -16.83 -38.87
N LYS A 526 20.54 -18.08 -39.22
CA LYS A 526 21.13 -19.02 -38.25
C LYS A 526 22.39 -18.48 -37.55
N GLY A 527 22.44 -18.59 -36.24
CA GLY A 527 23.58 -18.17 -35.42
C GLY A 527 23.70 -16.64 -35.24
N ALA A 528 22.70 -15.87 -35.64
CA ALA A 528 22.70 -14.40 -35.52
C ALA A 528 22.91 -13.93 -34.11
N LYS A 529 22.26 -14.54 -33.12
CA LYS A 529 22.44 -14.21 -31.69
C LYS A 529 23.90 -14.32 -31.27
N GLN A 530 24.55 -15.45 -31.57
CA GLN A 530 25.94 -15.66 -31.16
C GLN A 530 26.88 -14.70 -31.89
N GLN A 531 26.63 -14.43 -33.19
CA GLN A 531 27.43 -13.48 -33.96
C GLN A 531 27.30 -12.06 -33.37
N LEU A 532 26.09 -11.59 -33.16
CA LEU A 532 25.83 -10.27 -32.62
C LEU A 532 26.50 -10.08 -31.23
N MET A 533 26.36 -11.07 -30.35
CA MET A 533 27.00 -11.04 -29.01
C MET A 533 28.54 -11.07 -29.12
N ALA A 534 29.10 -11.79 -30.10
CA ALA A 534 30.54 -11.84 -30.35
C ALA A 534 31.08 -10.48 -30.82
N ASP A 535 30.31 -9.77 -31.65
CA ASP A 535 30.67 -8.46 -32.18
C ASP A 535 30.74 -7.45 -31.02
N TYR A 536 29.70 -7.40 -30.17
CA TYR A 536 29.68 -6.54 -28.94
C TYR A 536 30.79 -6.92 -27.97
N ARG A 537 31.04 -8.21 -27.72
CA ARG A 537 32.17 -8.65 -26.89
C ARG A 537 33.52 -8.18 -27.43
N THR A 538 33.69 -8.24 -28.75
CA THR A 538 34.95 -7.84 -29.40
C THR A 538 35.15 -6.35 -29.27
N GLN A 539 34.13 -5.57 -29.48
CA GLN A 539 34.15 -4.10 -29.35
C GLN A 539 34.44 -3.67 -27.90
N TYR A 540 33.78 -4.31 -26.90
CA TYR A 540 33.82 -3.91 -25.51
C TYR A 540 34.55 -4.91 -24.61
N TRP A 541 35.57 -5.59 -25.08
CA TRP A 541 36.30 -6.64 -24.37
C TRP A 541 36.92 -6.22 -23.06
N ARG A 542 37.18 -4.90 -22.86
CA ARG A 542 37.71 -4.33 -21.59
C ARG A 542 36.66 -4.24 -20.49
N HIS A 543 35.39 -4.20 -20.83
CA HIS A 543 34.26 -4.10 -19.90
C HIS A 543 33.83 -5.51 -19.45
N ARG A 544 34.61 -6.14 -18.58
CA ARG A 544 34.43 -7.55 -18.17
C ARG A 544 33.01 -7.82 -17.65
N SER A 545 32.45 -6.92 -16.79
CA SER A 545 31.09 -7.06 -16.26
C SER A 545 30.02 -7.07 -17.35
N PHE A 546 30.20 -6.31 -18.42
CA PHE A 546 29.29 -6.38 -19.58
C PHE A 546 29.40 -7.72 -20.32
N VAL A 547 30.63 -8.22 -20.52
CA VAL A 547 30.83 -9.55 -21.13
C VAL A 547 30.21 -10.66 -20.27
N ASP A 548 30.26 -10.54 -18.96
CA ASP A 548 29.62 -11.51 -18.05
C ASP A 548 28.08 -11.43 -18.15
N GLU A 549 27.51 -10.23 -18.36
CA GLU A 549 26.07 -10.10 -18.66
C GLU A 549 25.69 -10.77 -19.99
N LEU A 550 26.46 -10.61 -21.06
CA LEU A 550 26.23 -11.32 -22.32
C LEU A 550 26.22 -12.85 -22.12
N VAL A 551 27.11 -13.39 -21.26
CA VAL A 551 27.13 -14.82 -20.94
C VAL A 551 25.86 -15.26 -20.23
N LYS A 552 25.31 -14.46 -19.32
CA LYS A 552 24.03 -14.75 -18.65
C LYS A 552 22.88 -14.89 -19.64
N TYR A 553 22.90 -14.14 -20.76
CA TYR A 553 21.88 -14.19 -21.80
C TYR A 553 22.23 -15.13 -22.96
N GLY A 554 23.22 -16.02 -22.76
CA GLY A 554 23.46 -17.17 -23.63
C GLY A 554 24.64 -17.02 -24.59
N TYR A 555 25.50 -16.00 -24.41
CA TYR A 555 26.76 -15.97 -25.16
C TYR A 555 27.65 -17.14 -24.77
N ARG A 556 28.14 -17.87 -25.77
CA ARG A 556 29.09 -18.98 -25.59
C ARG A 556 30.52 -18.47 -25.82
N LYS A 557 31.35 -18.55 -24.80
CA LYS A 557 32.77 -18.15 -24.88
C LYS A 557 33.55 -19.03 -25.83
#